data_45dddf16f458458512196aec90c9c296
#
_entry.id   45dddf16f458458512196aec90c9c296
#
_cell.length_a   1.000
_cell.length_b   1.000
_cell.length_c   1.000
_cell.angle_alpha   90.00
_cell.angle_beta   90.00
_cell.angle_gamma   90.00
#
_symmetry.space_group_name_H-M   'P 1'
#
loop_
_entity.id
_entity.type
_entity.pdbx_description
1 polymer ?
#
loop_
_entity_poly.entity_id
_entity_poly.type
_entity_poly.pdbx_seq_one_letter_code
_entity_poly.pdbx_strand_id
1 'polypeptide(L)'
;MDLFFVICGALISVMNPLGTVPIFVGLTQEHTTPERNKIALWASFNVLVILLISFFAGKFILIFFGITLNSLKIAGGLIITFSGFSLLTGAFAKSKGMSKDSVQEDINTRSDISLTPLALPMIAGPGTISLLITFNQEHTGLVNVMIILGAIVISTFFVFMILRSSFVIVKAMGASGINALSRIIGFIVIAIGVEFITAAVTSIFHIK
;
A
#
# COMPACT_ATOMS: atom_id res chain seq x y z
N MET A 1 21.71 -7.58 2.85
CA MET A 1 20.94 -7.56 1.59
C MET A 1 19.52 -8.07 1.80
N ASP A 2 19.34 -9.06 2.66
CA ASP A 2 18.04 -9.71 2.86
C ASP A 2 16.96 -8.76 3.40
N LEU A 3 17.30 -7.89 4.36
CA LEU A 3 16.35 -6.93 4.93
C LEU A 3 15.75 -5.98 3.88
N PHE A 4 16.55 -5.47 2.95
CA PHE A 4 16.08 -4.59 1.88
C PHE A 4 15.02 -5.27 1.00
N PHE A 5 15.30 -6.49 0.54
CA PHE A 5 14.36 -7.24 -0.31
C PHE A 5 13.09 -7.64 0.44
N VAL A 6 13.20 -8.00 1.73
CA VAL A 6 12.05 -8.31 2.58
C VAL A 6 11.14 -7.10 2.70
N ILE A 7 11.70 -5.92 3.00
CA ILE A 7 10.91 -4.68 3.13
C ILE A 7 10.30 -4.28 1.80
N CYS A 8 11.06 -4.31 0.70
CA CYS A 8 10.52 -4.01 -0.64
C CYS A 8 9.38 -4.96 -1.02
N GLY A 9 9.56 -6.26 -0.82
CA GLY A 9 8.54 -7.27 -1.11
C GLY A 9 7.28 -7.06 -0.28
N ALA A 10 7.42 -6.82 1.02
CA ALA A 10 6.29 -6.55 1.90
C ALA A 10 5.56 -5.24 1.52
N LEU A 11 6.30 -4.15 1.30
CA LEU A 11 5.71 -2.87 0.89
C LEU A 11 4.97 -2.99 -0.45
N ILE A 12 5.60 -3.54 -1.48
CA ILE A 12 5.00 -3.69 -2.81
C ILE A 12 3.75 -4.60 -2.73
N SER A 13 3.81 -5.68 -1.95
CA SER A 13 2.67 -6.59 -1.79
C SER A 13 1.49 -5.92 -1.09
N VAL A 14 1.73 -5.22 0.03
CA VAL A 14 0.66 -4.56 0.80
C VAL A 14 0.12 -3.33 0.08
N MET A 15 0.95 -2.52 -0.56
CA MET A 15 0.51 -1.41 -1.41
C MET A 15 -0.28 -1.88 -2.63
N ASN A 16 0.04 -3.06 -3.13
CA ASN A 16 -0.60 -3.70 -4.28
C ASN A 16 -0.88 -2.76 -5.47
N PRO A 17 0.14 -2.18 -6.07
CA PRO A 17 -0.05 -1.24 -7.18
C PRO A 17 -0.72 -1.86 -8.40
N LEU A 18 -0.56 -3.17 -8.62
CA LEU A 18 -1.22 -3.88 -9.72
C LEU A 18 -2.74 -3.96 -9.53
N GLY A 19 -3.21 -4.17 -8.30
CA GLY A 19 -4.64 -4.12 -7.98
C GLY A 19 -5.25 -2.72 -8.16
N THR A 20 -4.44 -1.67 -8.11
CA THR A 20 -4.85 -0.28 -8.34
C THR A 20 -4.97 0.07 -9.83
N VAL A 21 -4.31 -0.71 -10.73
CA VAL A 21 -4.29 -0.44 -12.18
C VAL A 21 -5.68 -0.27 -12.80
N PRO A 22 -6.67 -1.14 -12.60
CA PRO A 22 -8.00 -0.97 -13.20
C PRO A 22 -8.68 0.32 -12.75
N ILE A 23 -8.48 0.71 -11.49
CA ILE A 23 -9.06 1.91 -10.91
C ILE A 23 -8.38 3.15 -11.49
N PHE A 24 -7.05 3.15 -11.57
CA PHE A 24 -6.29 4.23 -12.20
C PHE A 24 -6.71 4.42 -13.66
N VAL A 25 -6.84 3.34 -14.44
CA VAL A 25 -7.30 3.40 -15.83
C VAL A 25 -8.72 3.96 -15.90
N GLY A 26 -9.63 3.50 -15.02
CA GLY A 26 -11.01 4.00 -14.96
C GLY A 26 -11.09 5.51 -14.67
N LEU A 27 -10.29 6.00 -13.71
CA LEU A 27 -10.27 7.41 -13.31
C LEU A 27 -9.62 8.33 -14.36
N THR A 28 -8.76 7.78 -15.23
CA THR A 28 -7.96 8.56 -16.18
C THR A 28 -8.33 8.29 -17.65
N GLN A 29 -9.47 7.65 -17.93
CA GLN A 29 -9.88 7.30 -19.30
C GLN A 29 -9.97 8.51 -20.22
N GLU A 30 -10.51 9.63 -19.73
CA GLU A 30 -10.71 10.87 -20.48
C GLU A 30 -9.46 11.75 -20.59
N HIS A 31 -8.39 11.40 -19.85
CA HIS A 31 -7.15 12.17 -19.83
C HIS A 31 -6.21 11.78 -20.97
N THR A 32 -5.44 12.75 -21.45
CA THR A 32 -4.35 12.51 -22.41
C THR A 32 -3.18 11.75 -21.75
N THR A 33 -2.33 11.13 -22.57
CA THR A 33 -1.15 10.41 -22.05
C THR A 33 -0.22 11.28 -21.17
N PRO A 34 0.09 12.55 -21.52
CA PRO A 34 0.87 13.42 -20.66
C PRO A 34 0.20 13.68 -19.31
N GLU A 35 -1.12 13.91 -19.29
CA GLU A 35 -1.88 14.13 -18.04
C GLU A 35 -1.89 12.88 -17.16
N ARG A 36 -2.09 11.70 -17.75
CA ARG A 36 -2.00 10.41 -17.04
C ARG A 36 -0.65 10.21 -16.37
N ASN A 37 0.43 10.51 -17.09
CA ASN A 37 1.79 10.43 -16.55
C ASN A 37 1.99 11.41 -15.39
N LYS A 38 1.43 12.61 -15.49
CA LYS A 38 1.47 13.62 -14.41
C LYS A 38 0.69 13.14 -13.19
N ILE A 39 -0.51 12.59 -13.37
CA ILE A 39 -1.31 12.02 -12.28
C ILE A 39 -0.56 10.85 -11.61
N ALA A 40 0.03 9.94 -12.40
CA ALA A 40 0.82 8.83 -11.86
C ALA A 40 2.01 9.31 -11.04
N LEU A 41 2.72 10.36 -11.52
CA LEU A 41 3.86 10.95 -10.82
C LEU A 41 3.43 11.55 -9.47
N TRP A 42 2.38 12.39 -9.47
CA TRP A 42 1.89 13.01 -8.25
C TRP A 42 1.30 12.01 -7.27
N ALA A 43 0.56 10.99 -7.74
CA ALA A 43 0.07 9.92 -6.88
C ALA A 43 1.22 9.19 -6.18
N SER A 44 2.26 8.83 -6.93
CA SER A 44 3.44 8.17 -6.37
C SER A 44 4.23 9.08 -5.43
N PHE A 45 4.35 10.36 -5.76
CA PHE A 45 4.98 11.35 -4.87
C PHE A 45 4.21 11.50 -3.55
N ASN A 46 2.89 11.58 -3.60
CA ASN A 46 2.04 11.62 -2.41
C ASN A 46 2.20 10.34 -1.57
N VAL A 47 2.27 9.16 -2.20
CA VAL A 47 2.59 7.90 -1.51
C VAL A 47 3.95 8.00 -0.81
N LEU A 48 4.99 8.47 -1.50
CA LEU A 48 6.32 8.65 -0.91
C LEU A 48 6.27 9.55 0.33
N VAL A 49 5.61 10.70 0.24
CA VAL A 49 5.48 11.65 1.36
C VAL A 49 4.76 11.00 2.54
N ILE A 50 3.64 10.29 2.29
CA ILE A 50 2.89 9.61 3.35
C ILE A 50 3.75 8.55 4.04
N LEU A 51 4.49 7.74 3.27
CA LEU A 51 5.36 6.70 3.83
C LEU A 51 6.51 7.31 4.64
N LEU A 52 7.13 8.39 4.18
CA LEU A 52 8.16 9.09 4.92
C LEU A 52 7.62 9.70 6.23
N ILE A 53 6.47 10.36 6.18
CA ILE A 53 5.82 10.88 7.38
C ILE A 53 5.52 9.73 8.35
N SER A 54 4.95 8.62 7.87
CA SER A 54 4.64 7.45 8.69
C SER A 54 5.89 6.85 9.31
N PHE A 55 6.98 6.79 8.56
CA PHE A 55 8.26 6.28 9.04
C PHE A 55 8.82 7.13 10.19
N PHE A 56 8.87 8.46 10.03
CA PHE A 56 9.45 9.34 11.03
C PHE A 56 8.51 9.64 12.19
N ALA A 57 7.22 9.84 11.92
CA ALA A 57 6.22 10.20 12.92
C ALA A 57 5.65 8.99 13.69
N GLY A 58 5.79 7.78 13.17
CA GLY A 58 5.14 6.59 13.73
C GLY A 58 5.49 6.34 15.19
N LYS A 59 6.76 6.48 15.57
CA LYS A 59 7.19 6.35 16.97
C LYS A 59 6.51 7.37 17.89
N PHE A 60 6.40 8.61 17.47
CA PHE A 60 5.76 9.66 18.24
C PHE A 60 4.27 9.43 18.40
N ILE A 61 3.61 8.92 17.35
CA ILE A 61 2.20 8.54 17.37
C ILE A 61 1.97 7.43 18.42
N LEU A 62 2.79 6.38 18.42
CA LEU A 62 2.70 5.29 19.39
C LEU A 62 2.83 5.79 20.81
N ILE A 63 3.84 6.64 21.08
CA ILE A 63 4.09 7.21 22.40
C ILE A 63 2.92 8.11 22.84
N PHE A 64 2.46 8.99 21.96
CA PHE A 64 1.38 9.94 22.26
C PHE A 64 0.06 9.25 22.65
N PHE A 65 -0.29 8.16 21.95
CA PHE A 65 -1.50 7.40 22.23
C PHE A 65 -1.30 6.26 23.26
N GLY A 66 -0.09 6.05 23.77
CA GLY A 66 0.21 4.93 24.67
C GLY A 66 0.05 3.54 24.01
N ILE A 67 0.17 3.46 22.68
CA ILE A 67 -0.01 2.21 21.91
C ILE A 67 1.30 1.44 21.91
N THR A 68 1.24 0.14 22.25
CA THR A 68 2.41 -0.74 22.15
C THR A 68 2.65 -1.18 20.70
N LEU A 69 3.90 -1.54 20.38
CA LEU A 69 4.23 -2.09 19.08
C LEU A 69 3.45 -3.39 18.78
N ASN A 70 3.26 -4.24 19.79
CA ASN A 70 2.50 -5.48 19.63
C ASN A 70 1.02 -5.20 19.29
N SER A 71 0.40 -4.22 19.95
CA SER A 71 -0.96 -3.79 19.60
C SER A 71 -1.05 -3.25 18.15
N LEU A 72 -0.05 -2.46 17.73
CA LEU A 72 0.03 -1.97 16.36
C LEU A 72 0.18 -3.10 15.35
N LYS A 73 1.03 -4.10 15.64
CA LYS A 73 1.21 -5.29 14.80
C LYS A 73 -0.07 -6.09 14.65
N ILE A 74 -0.82 -6.30 15.74
CA ILE A 74 -2.10 -7.01 15.68
C ILE A 74 -3.11 -6.23 14.83
N ALA A 75 -3.30 -4.95 15.11
CA ALA A 75 -4.23 -4.10 14.38
C ALA A 75 -3.85 -3.99 12.88
N GLY A 76 -2.58 -3.73 12.60
CA GLY A 76 -2.05 -3.66 11.24
C GLY A 76 -2.16 -5.01 10.51
N GLY A 77 -1.83 -6.10 11.18
CA GLY A 77 -1.96 -7.46 10.66
C GLY A 77 -3.40 -7.82 10.29
N LEU A 78 -4.37 -7.44 11.11
CA LEU A 78 -5.79 -7.59 10.79
C LEU A 78 -6.17 -6.79 9.53
N ILE A 79 -5.80 -5.52 9.45
CA ILE A 79 -6.09 -4.66 8.28
C ILE A 79 -5.44 -5.22 7.01
N ILE A 80 -4.18 -5.66 7.09
CA ILE A 80 -3.45 -6.30 5.99
C ILE A 80 -4.18 -7.58 5.55
N THR A 81 -4.56 -8.44 6.50
CA THR A 81 -5.28 -9.69 6.23
C THR A 81 -6.63 -9.42 5.56
N PHE A 82 -7.44 -8.49 6.06
CA PHE A 82 -8.70 -8.10 5.42
C PHE A 82 -8.51 -7.54 4.01
N SER A 83 -7.45 -6.74 3.81
CA SER A 83 -7.08 -6.24 2.48
C SER A 83 -6.74 -7.38 1.53
N GLY A 84 -5.95 -8.36 1.98
CA GLY A 84 -5.63 -9.57 1.22
C GLY A 84 -6.86 -10.41 0.89
N PHE A 85 -7.80 -10.58 1.80
CA PHE A 85 -9.09 -11.24 1.54
C PHE A 85 -9.90 -10.52 0.47
N SER A 86 -9.95 -9.20 0.51
CA SER A 86 -10.63 -8.39 -0.51
C SER A 86 -10.03 -8.60 -1.91
N LEU A 87 -8.69 -8.75 -1.99
CA LEU A 87 -7.99 -9.08 -3.24
C LEU A 87 -8.30 -10.50 -3.70
N LEU A 88 -8.24 -11.48 -2.80
CA LEU A 88 -8.45 -12.89 -3.09
C LEU A 88 -9.87 -13.16 -3.61
N THR A 89 -10.87 -12.54 -3.01
CA THR A 89 -12.29 -12.69 -3.37
C THR A 89 -12.71 -11.84 -4.57
N GLY A 90 -11.86 -10.91 -5.02
CA GLY A 90 -12.20 -9.95 -6.06
C GLY A 90 -13.11 -8.82 -5.56
N ALA A 91 -13.40 -8.76 -4.27
CA ALA A 91 -14.19 -7.69 -3.65
C ALA A 91 -13.41 -6.36 -3.54
N PHE A 92 -12.11 -6.38 -3.85
CA PHE A 92 -11.23 -5.20 -3.77
C PHE A 92 -11.75 -4.03 -4.60
N ALA A 93 -12.21 -4.31 -5.83
CA ALA A 93 -12.80 -3.32 -6.71
C ALA A 93 -14.16 -2.78 -6.19
N LYS A 94 -14.89 -3.59 -5.40
CA LYS A 94 -16.17 -3.19 -4.80
C LYS A 94 -16.01 -2.52 -3.43
N SER A 95 -15.03 -2.93 -2.63
CA SER A 95 -14.87 -2.48 -1.22
C SER A 95 -14.04 -1.20 -1.08
N LYS A 96 -13.08 -0.94 -1.99
CA LYS A 96 -12.35 0.35 -2.07
C LYS A 96 -12.90 1.24 -3.18
N GLY A 97 -13.77 0.73 -4.05
CA GLY A 97 -14.59 1.54 -4.91
C GLY A 97 -15.64 2.24 -4.03
N MET A 98 -15.38 3.48 -3.64
CA MET A 98 -16.45 4.43 -3.37
C MET A 98 -17.50 4.24 -4.48
N SER A 99 -18.78 4.29 -4.17
CA SER A 99 -19.82 4.15 -5.20
C SER A 99 -19.45 5.06 -6.38
N LYS A 100 -19.75 4.65 -7.61
CA LYS A 100 -19.43 5.47 -8.80
C LYS A 100 -19.88 6.91 -8.62
N ASP A 101 -21.00 7.11 -7.92
CA ASP A 101 -21.59 8.42 -7.65
C ASP A 101 -20.77 9.25 -6.68
N SER A 102 -20.22 8.67 -5.59
CA SER A 102 -19.38 9.42 -4.63
C SER A 102 -17.97 9.71 -5.17
N VAL A 103 -17.43 8.85 -6.04
CA VAL A 103 -16.17 9.12 -6.76
C VAL A 103 -16.38 10.22 -7.78
N GLN A 104 -17.50 10.21 -8.50
CA GLN A 104 -17.82 11.23 -9.50
C GLN A 104 -18.08 12.62 -8.85
N GLU A 105 -18.70 12.65 -7.67
CA GLU A 105 -18.90 13.89 -6.90
C GLU A 105 -17.58 14.46 -6.35
N ASP A 106 -16.69 13.60 -5.82
CA ASP A 106 -15.35 14.00 -5.35
C ASP A 106 -14.44 14.45 -6.50
N ILE A 107 -14.53 13.81 -7.68
CA ILE A 107 -13.79 14.22 -8.90
C ILE A 107 -14.28 15.59 -9.39
N ASN A 108 -15.57 15.85 -9.35
CA ASN A 108 -16.14 17.12 -9.80
C ASN A 108 -15.87 18.29 -8.84
N THR A 109 -15.63 18.00 -7.56
CA THR A 109 -15.35 19.01 -6.53
C THR A 109 -13.87 19.18 -6.20
N ARG A 110 -13.03 18.19 -6.48
CA ARG A 110 -11.58 18.21 -6.18
C ARG A 110 -10.76 17.99 -7.44
N SER A 111 -9.93 18.96 -7.74
CA SER A 111 -9.05 18.96 -8.92
C SER A 111 -7.85 18.01 -8.81
N ASP A 112 -7.71 17.21 -7.74
CA ASP A 112 -6.51 16.37 -7.52
C ASP A 112 -6.84 14.91 -7.21
N ILE A 113 -6.97 14.11 -8.28
CA ILE A 113 -7.17 12.65 -8.24
C ILE A 113 -5.92 11.94 -7.68
N SER A 114 -4.78 12.60 -7.65
CA SER A 114 -3.49 11.98 -7.28
C SER A 114 -3.37 11.72 -5.79
N LEU A 115 -4.02 12.51 -4.94
CA LEU A 115 -4.03 12.32 -3.49
C LEU A 115 -5.19 11.42 -3.05
N THR A 116 -6.39 11.70 -3.52
CA THR A 116 -7.60 10.97 -3.16
C THR A 116 -8.38 10.61 -4.44
N PRO A 117 -8.73 9.34 -4.71
CA PRO A 117 -8.50 8.17 -3.86
C PRO A 117 -7.18 7.41 -4.05
N LEU A 118 -6.28 7.84 -4.99
CA LEU A 118 -5.15 7.01 -5.41
C LEU A 118 -4.08 6.82 -4.32
N ALA A 119 -3.54 7.90 -3.75
CA ALA A 119 -2.51 7.78 -2.73
C ALA A 119 -3.10 7.33 -1.39
N LEU A 120 -4.19 7.95 -0.95
CA LEU A 120 -4.94 7.61 0.26
C LEU A 120 -6.41 7.32 -0.10
N PRO A 121 -7.02 6.24 0.39
CA PRO A 121 -6.47 5.14 1.21
C PRO A 121 -5.94 3.94 0.40
N MET A 122 -5.83 4.07 -0.95
CA MET A 122 -5.65 2.88 -1.80
C MET A 122 -4.25 2.29 -1.73
N ILE A 123 -3.21 3.08 -1.97
CA ILE A 123 -1.82 2.60 -2.03
C ILE A 123 -1.16 2.72 -0.65
N ALA A 124 -1.15 3.92 -0.06
CA ALA A 124 -0.63 4.15 1.29
C ALA A 124 -1.72 3.98 2.35
N GLY A 125 -2.33 2.80 2.41
CA GLY A 125 -3.39 2.50 3.38
C GLY A 125 -2.87 2.24 4.80
N PRO A 126 -3.79 2.11 5.79
CA PRO A 126 -3.41 1.89 7.20
C PRO A 126 -2.52 0.67 7.40
N GLY A 127 -2.70 -0.40 6.59
CA GLY A 127 -1.85 -1.58 6.63
C GLY A 127 -0.39 -1.27 6.25
N THR A 128 -0.17 -0.50 5.17
CA THR A 128 1.17 -0.10 4.74
C THR A 128 1.84 0.81 5.78
N ILE A 129 1.07 1.72 6.38
CA ILE A 129 1.55 2.62 7.44
C ILE A 129 1.97 1.81 8.68
N SER A 130 1.13 0.89 9.14
CA SER A 130 1.42 0.02 10.29
C SER A 130 2.67 -0.84 10.06
N LEU A 131 2.79 -1.45 8.87
CA LEU A 131 3.93 -2.24 8.46
C LEU A 131 5.23 -1.41 8.53
N LEU A 132 5.19 -0.19 8.02
CA LEU A 132 6.37 0.68 7.98
C LEU A 132 6.78 1.17 9.37
N ILE A 133 5.83 1.53 10.23
CA ILE A 133 6.09 1.88 11.63
C ILE A 133 6.73 0.70 12.36
N THR A 134 6.23 -0.51 12.13
CA THR A 134 6.78 -1.74 12.71
C THR A 134 8.24 -1.96 12.29
N PHE A 135 8.53 -1.88 11.00
CA PHE A 135 9.92 -2.03 10.52
C PHE A 135 10.86 -1.00 11.14
N ASN A 136 10.43 0.25 11.28
CA ASN A 136 11.23 1.28 11.93
C ASN A 136 11.50 1.00 13.41
N GLN A 137 10.56 0.41 14.12
CA GLN A 137 10.71 0.09 15.54
C GLN A 137 11.57 -1.18 15.76
N GLU A 138 11.48 -2.16 14.87
CA GLU A 138 12.22 -3.42 14.98
C GLU A 138 13.64 -3.34 14.47
N HIS A 139 13.90 -2.49 13.48
CA HIS A 139 15.19 -2.36 12.83
C HIS A 139 15.82 -1.00 13.11
N THR A 140 16.32 -0.82 14.33
CA THR A 140 17.01 0.40 14.76
C THR A 140 18.45 0.45 14.25
N GLY A 141 19.04 1.66 14.24
CA GLY A 141 20.41 1.90 13.79
C GLY A 141 20.47 2.51 12.39
N LEU A 142 21.51 3.34 12.17
CA LEU A 142 21.64 4.17 10.97
C LEU A 142 21.60 3.35 9.67
N VAL A 143 22.28 2.20 9.65
CA VAL A 143 22.31 1.33 8.45
C VAL A 143 20.92 0.80 8.12
N ASN A 144 20.17 0.32 9.11
CA ASN A 144 18.83 -0.19 8.90
C ASN A 144 17.86 0.93 8.45
N VAL A 145 17.98 2.11 9.06
CA VAL A 145 17.20 3.29 8.64
C VAL A 145 17.46 3.63 7.16
N MET A 146 18.71 3.64 6.72
CA MET A 146 19.05 3.89 5.31
C MET A 146 18.51 2.81 4.38
N ILE A 147 18.54 1.53 4.81
CA ILE A 147 17.96 0.41 4.07
C ILE A 147 16.44 0.60 3.91
N ILE A 148 15.73 0.94 4.99
CA ILE A 148 14.28 1.15 4.94
C ILE A 148 13.94 2.35 4.05
N LEU A 149 14.65 3.46 4.17
CA LEU A 149 14.44 4.64 3.31
C LEU A 149 14.69 4.31 1.83
N GLY A 150 15.75 3.56 1.53
CA GLY A 150 16.01 3.05 0.18
C GLY A 150 14.86 2.16 -0.33
N ALA A 151 14.34 1.27 0.51
CA ALA A 151 13.21 0.41 0.17
C ALA A 151 11.92 1.22 -0.09
N ILE A 152 11.64 2.27 0.70
CA ILE A 152 10.51 3.19 0.46
C ILE A 152 10.62 3.84 -0.92
N VAL A 153 11.79 4.40 -1.25
CA VAL A 153 12.02 5.08 -2.53
C VAL A 153 11.86 4.12 -3.70
N ILE A 154 12.47 2.93 -3.63
CA ILE A 154 12.40 1.92 -4.70
C ILE A 154 10.97 1.40 -4.86
N SER A 155 10.28 1.10 -3.76
CA SER A 155 8.88 0.62 -3.81
C SER A 155 7.95 1.68 -4.40
N THR A 156 8.15 2.95 -4.05
CA THR A 156 7.36 4.06 -4.59
C THR A 156 7.66 4.30 -6.08
N PHE A 157 8.92 4.18 -6.48
CA PHE A 157 9.30 4.22 -7.90
C PHE A 157 8.64 3.07 -8.69
N PHE A 158 8.55 1.89 -8.10
CA PHE A 158 7.83 0.76 -8.70
C PHE A 158 6.34 1.03 -8.85
N VAL A 159 5.70 1.66 -7.84
CA VAL A 159 4.31 2.15 -7.94
C VAL A 159 4.16 3.09 -9.13
N PHE A 160 5.05 4.09 -9.27
CA PHE A 160 5.05 5.01 -10.41
C PHE A 160 5.13 4.28 -11.75
N MET A 161 6.06 3.34 -11.89
CA MET A 161 6.23 2.57 -13.11
C MET A 161 4.98 1.77 -13.49
N ILE A 162 4.33 1.13 -12.51
CA ILE A 162 3.10 0.38 -12.74
C ILE A 162 1.95 1.31 -13.14
N LEU A 163 1.73 2.42 -12.43
CA LEU A 163 0.68 3.37 -12.77
C LEU A 163 0.89 3.99 -14.15
N ARG A 164 2.12 4.40 -14.47
CA ARG A 164 2.48 4.92 -15.79
C ARG A 164 2.22 3.92 -16.90
N SER A 165 2.50 2.64 -16.66
CA SER A 165 2.34 1.55 -17.63
C SER A 165 0.93 0.93 -17.61
N SER A 166 0.01 1.46 -16.82
CA SER A 166 -1.29 0.85 -16.52
C SER A 166 -2.13 0.52 -17.75
N PHE A 167 -2.18 1.41 -18.74
CA PHE A 167 -2.93 1.18 -19.98
C PHE A 167 -2.32 0.05 -20.83
N VAL A 168 -0.99 -0.08 -20.83
CA VAL A 168 -0.29 -1.18 -21.53
C VAL A 168 -0.55 -2.49 -20.77
N ILE A 169 -0.49 -2.46 -19.44
CA ILE A 169 -0.77 -3.63 -18.59
C ILE A 169 -2.19 -4.14 -18.80
N VAL A 170 -3.19 -3.24 -18.79
CA VAL A 170 -4.60 -3.62 -19.03
C VAL A 170 -4.76 -4.17 -20.46
N LYS A 171 -4.12 -3.59 -21.45
CA LYS A 171 -4.21 -4.07 -22.83
C LYS A 171 -3.56 -5.45 -23.00
N ALA A 172 -2.44 -5.71 -22.33
CA ALA A 172 -1.69 -6.96 -22.44
C ALA A 172 -2.32 -8.11 -21.64
N MET A 173 -2.77 -7.85 -20.42
CA MET A 173 -3.26 -8.89 -19.49
C MET A 173 -4.77 -9.03 -19.50
N GLY A 174 -5.50 -7.98 -19.88
CA GLY A 174 -6.93 -7.89 -19.74
C GLY A 174 -7.37 -7.85 -18.26
N ALA A 175 -8.65 -7.62 -18.02
CA ALA A 175 -9.22 -7.59 -16.67
C ALA A 175 -9.06 -8.93 -15.94
N SER A 176 -9.19 -10.05 -16.66
CA SER A 176 -9.07 -11.40 -16.09
C SER A 176 -7.65 -11.70 -15.60
N GLY A 177 -6.63 -11.32 -16.37
CA GLY A 177 -5.23 -11.52 -15.99
C GLY A 177 -4.84 -10.69 -14.76
N ILE A 178 -5.26 -9.42 -14.71
CA ILE A 178 -5.04 -8.56 -13.55
C ILE A 178 -5.74 -9.12 -12.31
N ASN A 179 -6.98 -9.59 -12.45
CA ASN A 179 -7.72 -10.20 -11.34
C ASN A 179 -7.04 -11.48 -10.83
N ALA A 180 -6.54 -12.35 -11.73
CA ALA A 180 -5.84 -13.56 -11.35
C ALA A 180 -4.55 -13.23 -10.57
N LEU A 181 -3.76 -12.28 -11.06
CA LEU A 181 -2.53 -11.83 -10.37
C LEU A 181 -2.86 -11.18 -9.01
N SER A 182 -3.90 -10.36 -8.95
CA SER A 182 -4.35 -9.74 -7.69
C SER A 182 -4.75 -10.76 -6.64
N ARG A 183 -5.35 -11.89 -7.04
CA ARG A 183 -5.68 -12.99 -6.12
C ARG A 183 -4.44 -13.66 -5.57
N ILE A 184 -3.41 -13.90 -6.40
CA ILE A 184 -2.12 -14.47 -5.95
C ILE A 184 -1.46 -13.52 -4.94
N ILE A 185 -1.41 -12.22 -5.26
CA ILE A 185 -0.89 -11.19 -4.36
C ILE A 185 -1.72 -11.15 -3.06
N GLY A 186 -3.05 -11.26 -3.17
CA GLY A 186 -3.95 -11.31 -2.02
C GLY A 186 -3.60 -12.40 -1.02
N PHE A 187 -3.25 -13.60 -1.50
CA PHE A 187 -2.78 -14.69 -0.64
C PHE A 187 -1.49 -14.34 0.10
N ILE A 188 -0.51 -13.73 -0.60
CA ILE A 188 0.75 -13.27 0.01
C ILE A 188 0.48 -12.20 1.07
N VAL A 189 -0.42 -11.25 0.78
CA VAL A 189 -0.81 -10.19 1.71
C VAL A 189 -1.48 -10.75 2.96
N ILE A 190 -2.34 -11.78 2.83
CA ILE A 190 -2.91 -12.50 3.98
C ILE A 190 -1.80 -13.11 4.83
N ALA A 191 -0.83 -13.79 4.20
CA ALA A 191 0.28 -14.42 4.92
C ALA A 191 1.13 -13.38 5.70
N ILE A 192 1.41 -12.21 5.10
CA ILE A 192 2.10 -11.10 5.77
C ILE A 192 1.29 -10.61 6.99
N GLY A 193 -0.03 -10.44 6.83
CA GLY A 193 -0.90 -10.02 7.94
C GLY A 193 -0.93 -11.01 9.09
N VAL A 194 -0.99 -12.31 8.78
CA VAL A 194 -0.93 -13.40 9.77
C VAL A 194 0.43 -13.41 10.47
N GLU A 195 1.53 -13.24 9.76
CA GLU A 195 2.88 -13.17 10.35
C GLU A 195 3.00 -12.04 11.36
N PHE A 196 2.44 -10.86 11.06
CA PHE A 196 2.39 -9.72 11.98
C PHE A 196 1.64 -10.05 13.28
N ILE A 197 0.50 -10.73 13.18
CA ILE A 197 -0.30 -11.14 14.34
C ILE A 197 0.46 -12.19 15.16
N THR A 198 1.01 -13.20 14.49
CA THR A 198 1.74 -14.30 15.14
C THR A 198 2.97 -13.78 15.86
N ALA A 199 3.76 -12.92 15.22
CA ALA A 199 4.93 -12.30 15.84
C ALA A 199 4.58 -11.46 17.07
N ALA A 200 3.46 -10.76 17.05
CA ALA A 200 2.99 -10.01 18.22
C ALA A 200 2.53 -10.93 19.35
N VAL A 201 1.76 -11.98 19.03
CA VAL A 201 1.26 -12.95 20.02
C VAL A 201 2.43 -13.70 20.67
N THR A 202 3.38 -14.21 19.89
CA THR A 202 4.59 -14.87 20.43
C THR A 202 5.40 -13.94 21.32
N SER A 203 5.53 -12.67 20.94
CA SER A 203 6.20 -11.65 21.76
C SER A 203 5.48 -11.39 23.10
N ILE A 204 4.13 -11.30 23.09
CA ILE A 204 3.33 -11.04 24.30
C ILE A 204 3.40 -12.23 25.29
N PHE A 205 3.29 -13.45 24.77
CA PHE A 205 3.27 -14.67 25.61
C PHE A 205 4.64 -15.26 25.87
N HIS A 206 5.74 -14.65 25.36
CA HIS A 206 7.10 -15.14 25.53
C HIS A 206 7.29 -16.60 25.01
N ILE A 207 6.49 -17.00 24.01
CA ILE A 207 6.58 -18.33 23.39
C ILE A 207 7.80 -18.34 22.47
N LYS A 208 8.71 -19.30 22.70
CA LYS A 208 9.89 -19.53 21.82
C LYS A 208 9.53 -20.48 20.70
#